data_29ba789863c150eabf909c0412e859df
#
_entry.id   29ba789863c150eabf909c0412e859df
#
_cell.length_a   1.000
_cell.length_b   1.000
_cell.length_c   1.000
_cell.angle_alpha   90.00
_cell.angle_beta   90.00
_cell.angle_gamma   90.00
#
_symmetry.space_group_name_H-M   'P 1'
#
loop_
_entity.id
_entity.type
_entity.pdbx_description
1 polymer ?
#
loop_
_entity_poly.entity_id
_entity_poly.type
_entity_poly.pdbx_seq_one_letter_code
_entity_poly.pdbx_strand_id
1 'polypeptide(L)'
;MSPRTAEHMTWHQSHHAVDRVMVHPSDGEAWKHFNSVHPHFSAESRNVCLGLCTDGFNPFGSFDAPYSCWPVILTVYNLPPGMRPKFMFLSMVIPGPSSPGRNRDVCLHLLIDELTQLWSSGVLTYDMSRKQNFVMRAALMWTINDFPAYGMVYGWSTHGKLACPYCIENNKAFTLTNWGKASFFYCHRRFLPPNHRYRKNRKDFFVGRVEKDVAPPRLSDEELLDVVSEYGDIVFGLQSGKQKFPGFGLTHNWVKRSIFWELPYWKTNLLRHNLDVMHIENNVFENIFNTVIDEYYLTLILHF
;
A
#
# COMPACT_ATOMS: atom_id res chain seq x y z
N MET A 1 -22.25 -5.67 18.25
CA MET A 1 -21.16 -4.80 18.77
C MET A 1 -21.55 -4.31 20.15
N SER A 2 -20.63 -4.19 21.13
CA SER A 2 -21.01 -3.68 22.47
C SER A 2 -21.34 -2.18 22.39
N PRO A 3 -22.16 -1.64 23.33
CA PRO A 3 -22.46 -0.21 23.36
C PRO A 3 -21.20 0.67 23.36
N ARG A 4 -20.20 0.27 24.16
CA ARG A 4 -18.92 0.96 24.27
C ARG A 4 -18.14 0.95 22.93
N THR A 5 -18.16 -0.17 22.21
CA THR A 5 -17.49 -0.24 20.90
C THR A 5 -18.21 0.62 19.87
N ALA A 6 -19.56 0.63 19.90
CA ALA A 6 -20.36 1.46 19.01
C ALA A 6 -20.08 2.97 19.23
N GLU A 7 -19.92 3.39 20.48
CA GLU A 7 -19.52 4.76 20.83
C GLU A 7 -18.14 5.12 20.26
N HIS A 8 -17.17 4.22 20.39
CA HIS A 8 -15.81 4.45 19.88
C HIS A 8 -15.70 4.51 18.35
N MET A 9 -16.69 4.00 17.63
CA MET A 9 -16.70 4.12 16.15
C MET A 9 -16.76 5.55 15.64
N THR A 10 -17.14 6.52 16.46
CA THR A 10 -17.13 7.93 16.10
C THR A 10 -15.91 8.71 16.64
N TRP A 11 -14.97 8.01 17.28
CA TRP A 11 -13.81 8.64 17.92
C TRP A 11 -12.97 9.46 16.94
N HIS A 12 -12.78 9.00 15.73
CA HIS A 12 -11.98 9.68 14.69
C HIS A 12 -12.50 11.09 14.33
N GLN A 13 -13.76 11.40 14.62
CA GLN A 13 -14.32 12.75 14.45
C GLN A 13 -14.25 13.60 15.72
N SER A 14 -14.25 12.96 16.90
CA SER A 14 -14.35 13.65 18.17
C SER A 14 -12.99 13.93 18.83
N HIS A 15 -11.92 13.26 18.40
CA HIS A 15 -10.61 13.51 18.96
C HIS A 15 -10.03 14.85 18.48
N HIS A 16 -9.26 15.49 19.35
CA HIS A 16 -8.60 16.75 19.04
C HIS A 16 -7.20 16.49 18.50
N ALA A 17 -6.98 16.80 17.23
CA ALA A 17 -5.63 16.79 16.66
C ALA A 17 -4.79 17.90 17.29
N VAL A 18 -3.56 17.56 17.68
CA VAL A 18 -2.57 18.53 18.13
C VAL A 18 -1.81 19.03 16.90
N ASP A 19 -1.61 20.35 16.79
CA ASP A 19 -0.90 20.92 15.65
C ASP A 19 0.46 20.24 15.43
N ARG A 20 0.72 19.83 14.18
CA ARG A 20 1.93 19.12 13.74
C ARG A 20 2.17 17.75 14.38
N VAL A 21 1.21 17.20 15.09
CA VAL A 21 1.30 15.83 15.65
C VAL A 21 0.23 14.97 15.01
N MET A 22 0.65 13.92 14.33
CA MET A 22 -0.25 12.93 13.75
C MET A 22 -0.33 11.72 14.67
N VAL A 23 -1.44 11.56 15.37
CA VAL A 23 -1.69 10.42 16.26
C VAL A 23 -2.65 9.41 15.66
N HIS A 24 -3.39 9.84 14.63
CA HIS A 24 -4.39 9.03 13.96
C HIS A 24 -4.41 9.32 12.45
N PRO A 25 -4.73 8.34 11.58
CA PRO A 25 -4.84 8.58 10.15
C PRO A 25 -5.83 9.68 9.75
N SER A 26 -6.86 9.94 10.57
CA SER A 26 -7.81 11.04 10.33
C SER A 26 -7.17 12.43 10.45
N ASP A 27 -5.99 12.56 11.06
CA ASP A 27 -5.24 13.80 11.13
C ASP A 27 -4.54 14.12 9.79
N GLY A 28 -4.36 13.08 8.96
CA GLY A 28 -3.65 13.16 7.69
C GLY A 28 -4.47 13.77 6.56
N GLU A 29 -3.78 14.39 5.60
CA GLU A 29 -4.38 15.06 4.45
C GLU A 29 -5.19 14.11 3.56
N ALA A 30 -4.79 12.83 3.45
CA ALA A 30 -5.53 11.85 2.65
C ALA A 30 -6.94 11.61 3.18
N TRP A 31 -7.10 11.55 4.51
CA TRP A 31 -8.42 11.40 5.13
C TRP A 31 -9.26 12.66 5.00
N LYS A 32 -8.69 13.83 5.25
CA LYS A 32 -9.36 15.12 5.11
C LYS A 32 -9.84 15.34 3.68
N HIS A 33 -9.00 15.02 2.70
CA HIS A 33 -9.35 15.08 1.30
C HIS A 33 -10.51 14.14 0.96
N PHE A 34 -10.44 12.87 1.40
CA PHE A 34 -11.50 11.91 1.19
C PHE A 34 -12.84 12.42 1.72
N ASN A 35 -12.86 12.98 2.93
CA ASN A 35 -14.06 13.57 3.52
C ASN A 35 -14.60 14.77 2.72
N SER A 36 -13.72 15.60 2.16
CA SER A 36 -14.12 16.75 1.36
C SER A 36 -14.71 16.37 0.01
N VAL A 37 -14.20 15.31 -0.62
CA VAL A 37 -14.68 14.80 -1.90
C VAL A 37 -15.96 13.98 -1.74
N HIS A 38 -16.10 13.30 -0.58
CA HIS A 38 -17.24 12.42 -0.29
C HIS A 38 -18.06 12.90 0.94
N PRO A 39 -18.67 14.11 0.88
CA PRO A 39 -19.37 14.68 2.03
C PRO A 39 -20.57 13.83 2.49
N HIS A 40 -21.25 13.11 1.57
CA HIS A 40 -22.34 12.21 1.94
C HIS A 40 -21.87 11.02 2.77
N PHE A 41 -20.67 10.51 2.52
CA PHE A 41 -20.08 9.45 3.32
C PHE A 41 -19.62 9.97 4.69
N SER A 42 -18.93 11.10 4.72
CA SER A 42 -18.35 11.67 5.94
C SER A 42 -19.38 12.31 6.88
N ALA A 43 -20.57 12.66 6.37
CA ALA A 43 -21.67 13.18 7.19
C ALA A 43 -22.19 12.17 8.25
N GLU A 44 -22.09 10.87 7.97
CA GLU A 44 -22.44 9.82 8.93
C GLU A 44 -21.14 9.30 9.59
N SER A 45 -20.89 9.75 10.81
CA SER A 45 -19.68 9.42 11.59
C SER A 45 -19.47 7.93 11.87
N ARG A 46 -20.53 7.15 11.78
CA ARG A 46 -20.52 5.69 12.00
C ARG A 46 -20.19 4.89 10.72
N ASN A 47 -20.05 5.55 9.58
CA ASN A 47 -19.57 4.90 8.38
C ASN A 47 -18.14 4.40 8.59
N VAL A 48 -17.85 3.22 8.06
CA VAL A 48 -16.63 2.48 8.38
C VAL A 48 -15.51 2.80 7.40
N CYS A 49 -14.39 3.30 7.91
CA CYS A 49 -13.16 3.51 7.16
C CYS A 49 -12.23 2.32 7.40
N LEU A 50 -11.86 1.63 6.33
CA LEU A 50 -11.08 0.40 6.36
C LEU A 50 -9.68 0.62 5.78
N GLY A 51 -8.71 -0.10 6.32
CA GLY A 51 -7.45 -0.38 5.67
C GLY A 51 -7.32 -1.87 5.39
N LEU A 52 -6.61 -2.24 4.33
CA LEU A 52 -6.37 -3.62 3.94
C LEU A 52 -4.88 -3.92 4.00
N CYS A 53 -4.52 -5.05 4.59
CA CYS A 53 -3.18 -5.62 4.43
C CYS A 53 -3.28 -7.06 3.94
N THR A 54 -2.29 -7.45 3.12
CA THR A 54 -2.16 -8.82 2.63
C THR A 54 -0.70 -9.10 2.35
N ASP A 55 -0.23 -10.22 2.84
CA ASP A 55 1.13 -10.70 2.62
C ASP A 55 1.16 -12.22 2.58
N GLY A 56 2.22 -12.77 1.97
CA GLY A 56 2.42 -14.20 1.91
C GLY A 56 3.23 -14.71 3.09
N PHE A 57 2.73 -15.70 3.79
CA PHE A 57 3.50 -16.35 4.85
C PHE A 57 3.42 -17.88 4.77
N ASN A 58 4.43 -18.55 5.30
CA ASN A 58 4.42 -19.99 5.47
C ASN A 58 3.91 -20.35 6.88
N PRO A 59 2.70 -20.94 7.00
CA PRO A 59 2.14 -21.30 8.30
C PRO A 59 2.86 -22.48 8.97
N PHE A 60 3.68 -23.22 8.22
CA PHE A 60 4.42 -24.39 8.73
C PHE A 60 5.85 -24.05 9.17
N GLY A 61 6.25 -22.79 9.07
CA GLY A 61 7.61 -22.36 9.43
C GLY A 61 8.66 -22.67 8.35
N SER A 62 9.92 -22.36 8.67
CA SER A 62 11.05 -22.48 7.74
C SER A 62 11.60 -23.90 7.58
N PHE A 63 11.19 -24.83 8.44
CA PHE A 63 11.70 -26.21 8.45
C PHE A 63 10.86 -27.21 7.65
N ASP A 64 9.73 -26.77 7.12
CA ASP A 64 8.79 -27.60 6.38
C ASP A 64 8.76 -27.20 4.90
N ALA A 65 7.95 -27.95 4.12
CA ALA A 65 7.83 -27.70 2.69
C ALA A 65 7.47 -26.22 2.38
N PRO A 66 8.00 -25.64 1.29
CA PRO A 66 7.66 -24.27 0.90
C PRO A 66 6.15 -24.16 0.67
N TYR A 67 5.49 -23.32 1.45
CA TYR A 67 4.07 -23.04 1.33
C TYR A 67 3.83 -21.53 1.45
N SER A 68 2.96 -20.99 0.63
CA SER A 68 2.62 -19.56 0.68
C SER A 68 1.12 -19.38 0.83
N CYS A 69 0.69 -19.00 2.01
CA CYS A 69 -0.69 -18.65 2.36
C CYS A 69 -0.82 -17.14 2.39
N TRP A 70 -1.93 -16.59 1.87
CA TRP A 70 -2.14 -15.16 1.74
C TRP A 70 -3.43 -14.74 2.45
N PRO A 71 -3.37 -14.33 3.70
CA PRO A 71 -4.50 -13.72 4.40
C PRO A 71 -4.76 -12.32 3.84
N VAL A 72 -6.03 -11.94 3.79
CA VAL A 72 -6.50 -10.59 3.53
C VAL A 72 -7.16 -10.09 4.80
N ILE A 73 -6.54 -9.10 5.43
CA ILE A 73 -6.93 -8.58 6.73
C ILE A 73 -7.45 -7.16 6.54
N LEU A 74 -8.62 -6.89 7.11
CA LEU A 74 -9.21 -5.56 7.17
C LEU A 74 -9.06 -4.99 8.58
N THR A 75 -8.69 -3.72 8.66
CA THR A 75 -8.55 -2.98 9.92
C THR A 75 -9.51 -1.80 9.94
N VAL A 76 -10.26 -1.63 11.02
CA VAL A 76 -11.18 -0.51 11.21
C VAL A 76 -10.41 0.71 11.75
N TYR A 77 -10.36 1.77 10.97
CA TYR A 77 -9.66 3.00 11.33
C TYR A 77 -10.50 4.04 12.08
N ASN A 78 -11.78 3.82 12.24
CA ASN A 78 -12.63 4.70 13.06
C ASN A 78 -12.23 4.75 14.52
N LEU A 79 -11.65 3.63 15.01
CA LEU A 79 -11.38 3.38 16.42
C LEU A 79 -10.10 4.05 16.91
N PRO A 80 -10.02 4.38 18.21
CA PRO A 80 -8.77 4.85 18.82
C PRO A 80 -7.60 3.91 18.53
N PRO A 81 -6.35 4.42 18.45
CA PRO A 81 -5.17 3.61 18.11
C PRO A 81 -5.01 2.34 18.95
N GLY A 82 -5.23 2.42 20.26
CA GLY A 82 -5.11 1.28 21.18
C GLY A 82 -6.20 0.19 21.04
N MET A 83 -7.27 0.47 20.31
CA MET A 83 -8.34 -0.51 20.07
C MET A 83 -8.22 -1.21 18.71
N ARG A 84 -7.57 -0.61 17.75
CA ARG A 84 -7.47 -1.14 16.37
C ARG A 84 -7.00 -2.59 16.27
N PRO A 85 -5.95 -3.04 17.01
CA PRO A 85 -5.50 -4.44 16.91
C PRO A 85 -6.56 -5.47 17.26
N LYS A 86 -7.55 -5.11 18.10
CA LYS A 86 -8.66 -5.99 18.50
C LYS A 86 -9.78 -6.06 17.45
N PHE A 87 -9.75 -5.18 16.46
CA PHE A 87 -10.76 -5.06 15.41
C PHE A 87 -10.15 -5.19 14.03
N MET A 88 -9.22 -6.11 13.91
CA MET A 88 -8.71 -6.61 12.66
C MET A 88 -9.52 -7.83 12.26
N PHE A 89 -10.01 -7.86 11.04
CA PHE A 89 -10.85 -8.95 10.54
C PHE A 89 -10.10 -9.70 9.44
N LEU A 90 -10.01 -11.01 9.60
CA LEU A 90 -9.60 -11.88 8.51
C LEU A 90 -10.78 -11.99 7.53
N SER A 91 -10.70 -11.27 6.42
CA SER A 91 -11.74 -11.27 5.39
C SER A 91 -11.71 -12.58 4.59
N MET A 92 -10.52 -12.99 4.15
CA MET A 92 -10.31 -14.25 3.45
C MET A 92 -8.87 -14.74 3.61
N VAL A 93 -8.68 -16.02 3.27
CA VAL A 93 -7.36 -16.64 3.13
C VAL A 93 -7.25 -17.21 1.73
N ILE A 94 -6.27 -16.78 0.96
CA ILE A 94 -5.95 -17.37 -0.32
C ILE A 94 -4.97 -18.52 -0.05
N PRO A 95 -5.38 -19.79 -0.29
CA PRO A 95 -4.55 -20.95 0.06
C PRO A 95 -3.37 -21.10 -0.91
N GLY A 96 -2.29 -21.73 -0.39
CA GLY A 96 -1.13 -22.14 -1.17
C GLY A 96 -1.38 -23.36 -2.08
N PRO A 97 -0.32 -24.09 -2.43
CA PRO A 97 1.03 -24.02 -1.89
C PRO A 97 1.90 -22.86 -2.43
N SER A 98 1.55 -22.33 -3.60
CA SER A 98 2.33 -21.25 -4.25
C SER A 98 1.68 -19.89 -4.03
N SER A 99 2.49 -18.83 -4.12
CA SER A 99 1.96 -17.47 -4.15
C SER A 99 0.94 -17.30 -5.28
N PRO A 100 -0.22 -16.71 -5.02
CA PRO A 100 -1.25 -16.48 -6.03
C PRO A 100 -0.78 -15.51 -7.14
N GLY A 101 0.30 -14.77 -6.90
CA GLY A 101 0.86 -13.83 -7.85
C GLY A 101 -0.20 -12.86 -8.38
N ARG A 102 -0.36 -12.80 -9.70
CA ARG A 102 -1.35 -11.94 -10.38
C ARG A 102 -2.79 -12.41 -10.20
N ASN A 103 -3.03 -13.69 -9.96
CA ASN A 103 -4.37 -14.28 -9.82
C ASN A 103 -5.05 -13.90 -8.49
N ARG A 104 -4.39 -13.18 -7.62
CA ARG A 104 -4.97 -12.68 -6.37
C ARG A 104 -6.24 -11.86 -6.60
N ASP A 105 -6.28 -11.08 -7.68
CA ASP A 105 -7.43 -10.23 -8.00
C ASP A 105 -8.70 -11.05 -8.17
N VAL A 106 -8.60 -12.26 -8.73
CA VAL A 106 -9.75 -13.17 -8.85
C VAL A 106 -10.36 -13.50 -7.48
N CYS A 107 -9.52 -13.73 -6.48
CA CYS A 107 -10.01 -13.96 -5.12
C CYS A 107 -10.57 -12.70 -4.47
N LEU A 108 -9.99 -11.54 -4.79
CA LEU A 108 -10.42 -10.26 -4.23
C LEU A 108 -11.74 -9.74 -4.83
N HIS A 109 -12.23 -10.28 -5.96
CA HIS A 109 -13.52 -9.86 -6.54
C HIS A 109 -14.65 -9.88 -5.52
N LEU A 110 -14.77 -10.95 -4.74
CA LEU A 110 -15.82 -11.05 -3.72
C LEU A 110 -15.77 -9.90 -2.71
N LEU A 111 -14.56 -9.52 -2.28
CA LEU A 111 -14.38 -8.40 -1.36
C LEU A 111 -14.70 -7.05 -2.03
N ILE A 112 -14.32 -6.88 -3.29
CA ILE A 112 -14.60 -5.66 -4.06
C ILE A 112 -16.10 -5.50 -4.28
N ASP A 113 -16.82 -6.57 -4.60
CA ASP A 113 -18.28 -6.56 -4.75
C ASP A 113 -18.98 -6.15 -3.44
N GLU A 114 -18.56 -6.74 -2.32
CA GLU A 114 -19.11 -6.39 -1.00
C GLU A 114 -18.79 -4.93 -0.63
N LEU A 115 -17.58 -4.46 -0.86
CA LEU A 115 -17.21 -3.07 -0.59
C LEU A 115 -17.98 -2.09 -1.49
N THR A 116 -18.24 -2.46 -2.74
CA THR A 116 -19.03 -1.65 -3.68
C THR A 116 -20.50 -1.58 -3.22
N GLN A 117 -21.07 -2.68 -2.74
CA GLN A 117 -22.40 -2.70 -2.16
C GLN A 117 -22.48 -1.86 -0.87
N LEU A 118 -21.50 -2.03 0.03
CA LEU A 118 -21.42 -1.25 1.27
C LEU A 118 -21.25 0.24 1.01
N TRP A 119 -20.53 0.62 -0.03
CA TRP A 119 -20.39 2.02 -0.44
C TRP A 119 -21.69 2.59 -0.99
N SER A 120 -22.32 1.91 -1.93
CA SER A 120 -23.47 2.42 -2.68
C SER A 120 -24.77 2.37 -1.86
N SER A 121 -25.12 1.19 -1.38
CA SER A 121 -26.39 0.93 -0.68
C SER A 121 -26.25 0.95 0.83
N GLY A 122 -25.09 0.52 1.34
CA GLY A 122 -24.89 0.30 2.76
C GLY A 122 -25.72 -0.85 3.32
N VAL A 123 -25.69 -1.01 4.63
CA VAL A 123 -26.42 -2.05 5.37
C VAL A 123 -27.16 -1.43 6.55
N LEU A 124 -28.45 -1.76 6.70
CA LEU A 124 -29.21 -1.34 7.86
C LEU A 124 -28.62 -1.96 9.13
N THR A 125 -28.11 -1.13 10.01
CA THR A 125 -27.37 -1.52 11.20
C THR A 125 -27.97 -0.88 12.44
N TYR A 126 -28.01 -1.63 13.55
CA TYR A 126 -28.47 -1.11 14.82
C TYR A 126 -27.30 -0.59 15.67
N ASP A 127 -27.35 0.70 16.00
CA ASP A 127 -26.39 1.33 16.91
C ASP A 127 -26.80 1.12 18.37
N MET A 128 -26.08 0.26 19.07
CA MET A 128 -26.33 -0.07 20.48
C MET A 128 -26.08 1.12 21.42
N SER A 129 -25.22 2.08 21.05
CA SER A 129 -24.93 3.25 21.86
C SER A 129 -26.09 4.26 21.79
N ARG A 130 -26.55 4.57 20.58
CA ARG A 130 -27.62 5.54 20.33
C ARG A 130 -29.00 4.93 20.29
N LYS A 131 -29.11 3.60 20.37
CA LYS A 131 -30.38 2.82 20.34
C LYS A 131 -31.24 3.14 19.11
N GLN A 132 -30.61 3.25 17.94
CA GLN A 132 -31.31 3.59 16.69
C GLN A 132 -30.71 2.82 15.51
N ASN A 133 -31.54 2.60 14.50
CA ASN A 133 -31.09 2.09 13.22
C ASN A 133 -30.48 3.20 12.38
N PHE A 134 -29.46 2.84 11.58
CA PHE A 134 -28.88 3.70 10.56
C PHE A 134 -28.38 2.84 9.39
N VAL A 135 -28.15 3.45 8.24
CA VAL A 135 -27.54 2.79 7.10
C VAL A 135 -26.04 2.97 7.20
N MET A 136 -25.35 1.89 7.55
CA MET A 136 -23.89 1.86 7.64
C MET A 136 -23.30 1.66 6.24
N ARG A 137 -22.40 2.54 5.83
CA ARG A 137 -21.55 2.39 4.66
C ARG A 137 -20.12 2.09 5.05
N ALA A 138 -19.35 1.55 4.11
CA ALA A 138 -17.93 1.33 4.31
C ALA A 138 -17.11 1.77 3.10
N ALA A 139 -15.90 2.23 3.36
CA ALA A 139 -14.92 2.58 2.34
C ALA A 139 -13.54 2.03 2.71
N LEU A 140 -12.87 1.42 1.74
CA LEU A 140 -11.45 1.09 1.83
C LEU A 140 -10.64 2.35 1.53
N MET A 141 -9.93 2.84 2.53
CA MET A 141 -9.14 4.07 2.41
C MET A 141 -7.83 3.84 1.66
N TRP A 142 -7.13 2.74 2.00
CA TRP A 142 -5.83 2.35 1.43
C TRP A 142 -5.48 0.90 1.73
N THR A 143 -4.44 0.44 1.07
CA THR A 143 -3.77 -0.82 1.44
C THR A 143 -2.41 -0.54 2.10
N ILE A 144 -1.93 -1.47 2.93
CA ILE A 144 -0.61 -1.42 3.57
C ILE A 144 0.05 -2.78 3.36
N ASN A 145 1.19 -2.79 2.68
CA ASN A 145 1.89 -4.02 2.34
C ASN A 145 3.41 -3.81 2.35
N ASP A 146 4.18 -4.90 2.45
CA ASP A 146 5.59 -4.88 2.11
C ASP A 146 5.80 -4.54 0.62
N PHE A 147 7.03 -4.30 0.19
CA PHE A 147 7.29 -3.84 -1.17
C PHE A 147 6.92 -4.85 -2.25
N PRO A 148 7.20 -6.17 -2.12
CA PRO A 148 6.71 -7.20 -3.02
C PRO A 148 5.18 -7.31 -3.08
N ALA A 149 4.50 -7.39 -1.94
CA ALA A 149 3.04 -7.48 -1.90
C ALA A 149 2.37 -6.20 -2.40
N TYR A 150 2.95 -5.02 -2.10
CA TYR A 150 2.54 -3.73 -2.66
C TYR A 150 2.51 -3.78 -4.20
N GLY A 151 3.59 -4.25 -4.82
CA GLY A 151 3.65 -4.38 -6.28
C GLY A 151 2.56 -5.30 -6.84
N MET A 152 2.28 -6.38 -6.16
CA MET A 152 1.24 -7.33 -6.57
C MET A 152 -0.18 -6.75 -6.45
N VAL A 153 -0.44 -5.94 -5.41
CA VAL A 153 -1.73 -5.28 -5.17
C VAL A 153 -1.92 -4.10 -6.12
N TYR A 154 -0.87 -3.33 -6.34
CA TYR A 154 -0.88 -2.15 -7.20
C TYR A 154 -0.92 -2.51 -8.70
N GLY A 155 -0.39 -3.67 -9.07
CA GLY A 155 -0.26 -4.10 -10.47
C GLY A 155 1.07 -3.70 -11.13
N TRP A 156 2.08 -3.40 -10.32
CA TRP A 156 3.40 -2.98 -10.75
C TRP A 156 4.46 -4.03 -10.39
N SER A 157 5.39 -4.31 -11.28
CA SER A 157 6.52 -5.17 -10.94
C SER A 157 7.58 -4.38 -10.16
N THR A 158 7.85 -4.81 -8.93
CA THR A 158 8.86 -4.20 -8.05
C THR A 158 10.29 -4.69 -8.32
N HIS A 159 10.52 -5.31 -9.48
CA HIS A 159 11.81 -5.83 -9.88
C HIS A 159 12.48 -4.99 -10.96
N GLY A 160 13.83 -5.02 -10.98
CA GLY A 160 14.64 -4.36 -12.01
C GLY A 160 14.80 -2.86 -11.81
N LYS A 161 15.24 -2.16 -12.86
CA LYS A 161 15.57 -0.74 -12.80
C LYS A 161 14.36 0.20 -12.67
N LEU A 162 13.17 -0.27 -13.01
CA LEU A 162 11.92 0.47 -12.91
C LEU A 162 11.09 0.03 -11.70
N ALA A 163 11.72 -0.48 -10.64
CA ALA A 163 11.00 -1.02 -9.48
C ALA A 163 10.11 -0.01 -8.75
N CYS A 164 10.45 1.28 -8.76
CA CYS A 164 9.67 2.30 -8.06
C CYS A 164 8.44 2.73 -8.87
N PRO A 165 7.21 2.42 -8.41
CA PRO A 165 5.98 2.79 -9.10
C PRO A 165 5.66 4.29 -9.02
N TYR A 166 6.30 5.03 -8.12
CA TYR A 166 6.17 6.48 -8.05
C TYR A 166 7.02 7.19 -9.10
N CYS A 167 8.23 6.70 -9.32
CA CYS A 167 9.16 7.31 -10.27
C CYS A 167 8.86 6.90 -11.73
N ILE A 168 8.20 5.79 -11.95
CA ILE A 168 7.86 5.20 -13.24
C ILE A 168 9.09 5.21 -14.19
N GLU A 169 8.99 5.86 -15.34
CA GLU A 169 10.09 6.02 -16.31
C GLU A 169 11.23 6.92 -15.79
N ASN A 170 10.93 7.81 -14.85
CA ASN A 170 11.90 8.71 -14.24
C ASN A 170 12.79 8.02 -13.20
N ASN A 171 12.74 6.70 -13.07
CA ASN A 171 13.61 5.95 -12.20
C ASN A 171 15.08 6.10 -12.63
N LYS A 172 15.95 6.29 -11.65
CA LYS A 172 17.40 6.33 -11.85
C LYS A 172 18.05 5.18 -11.11
N ALA A 173 18.46 4.18 -11.87
CA ALA A 173 19.11 2.99 -11.33
C ALA A 173 20.30 2.57 -12.22
N PHE A 174 21.29 1.96 -11.61
CA PHE A 174 22.38 1.30 -12.34
C PHE A 174 22.56 -0.14 -11.81
N THR A 175 23.17 -0.97 -12.63
CA THR A 175 23.48 -2.34 -12.24
C THR A 175 24.90 -2.39 -11.68
N LEU A 176 25.06 -3.05 -10.53
CA LEU A 176 26.38 -3.29 -9.94
C LEU A 176 27.10 -4.35 -10.77
N THR A 177 28.21 -3.95 -11.41
CA THR A 177 28.95 -4.79 -12.36
C THR A 177 29.50 -6.08 -11.75
N ASN A 178 29.94 -6.01 -10.50
CA ASN A 178 30.52 -7.17 -9.80
C ASN A 178 29.46 -8.10 -9.18
N TRP A 179 28.20 -7.69 -9.17
CA TRP A 179 27.08 -8.40 -8.51
C TRP A 179 25.99 -8.84 -9.50
N GLY A 180 26.28 -8.76 -10.78
CA GLY A 180 25.39 -9.23 -11.84
C GLY A 180 24.08 -8.45 -11.94
N LYS A 181 23.01 -8.98 -11.35
CA LYS A 181 21.64 -8.46 -11.52
C LYS A 181 21.21 -7.40 -10.49
N ALA A 182 22.05 -7.04 -9.55
CA ALA A 182 21.69 -6.07 -8.52
C ALA A 182 21.51 -4.66 -9.12
N SER A 183 20.38 -4.04 -8.82
CA SER A 183 20.10 -2.65 -9.21
C SER A 183 20.21 -1.74 -8.00
N PHE A 184 20.90 -0.63 -8.14
CA PHE A 184 21.06 0.38 -7.11
C PHE A 184 20.35 1.66 -7.51
N PHE A 185 19.47 2.17 -6.64
CA PHE A 185 18.70 3.37 -6.87
C PHE A 185 19.34 4.55 -6.13
N TYR A 186 19.70 5.61 -6.85
CA TYR A 186 20.43 6.74 -6.28
C TYR A 186 19.68 8.08 -6.36
N CYS A 187 18.44 8.07 -6.82
CA CYS A 187 17.69 9.28 -7.09
C CYS A 187 16.84 9.79 -5.91
N HIS A 188 16.77 9.05 -4.80
CA HIS A 188 15.89 9.38 -3.68
C HIS A 188 16.17 10.74 -3.03
N ARG A 189 17.40 11.27 -3.11
CA ARG A 189 17.75 12.62 -2.60
C ARG A 189 17.03 13.75 -3.31
N ARG A 190 16.52 13.54 -4.53
CA ARG A 190 15.76 14.56 -5.26
C ARG A 190 14.40 14.88 -4.64
N PHE A 191 13.89 14.01 -3.74
CA PHE A 191 12.68 14.23 -2.96
C PHE A 191 12.88 15.14 -1.74
N LEU A 192 14.13 15.40 -1.35
CA LEU A 192 14.46 16.36 -0.30
C LEU A 192 14.30 17.80 -0.82
N PRO A 193 14.05 18.78 0.06
CA PRO A 193 14.03 20.19 -0.31
C PRO A 193 15.31 20.61 -1.08
N PRO A 194 15.23 21.49 -2.07
CA PRO A 194 16.38 21.88 -2.91
C PRO A 194 17.62 22.31 -2.13
N ASN A 195 17.41 22.97 -0.97
CA ASN A 195 18.49 23.47 -0.12
C ASN A 195 19.02 22.45 0.90
N HIS A 196 18.49 21.24 0.93
CA HIS A 196 18.83 20.25 1.93
C HIS A 196 20.30 19.84 1.84
N ARG A 197 20.96 19.73 3.01
CA ARG A 197 22.40 19.43 3.12
C ARG A 197 22.80 18.14 2.38
N TYR A 198 21.98 17.10 2.44
CA TYR A 198 22.28 15.83 1.79
C TYR A 198 22.22 15.90 0.27
N ARG A 199 21.50 16.84 -0.33
CA ARG A 199 21.54 17.05 -1.78
C ARG A 199 22.90 17.57 -2.26
N LYS A 200 23.58 18.34 -1.42
CA LYS A 200 24.91 18.94 -1.69
C LYS A 200 26.07 18.03 -1.28
N ASN A 201 25.82 17.02 -0.46
CA ASN A 201 26.85 16.14 0.05
C ASN A 201 27.38 15.22 -1.08
N ARG A 202 28.70 15.27 -1.31
CA ARG A 202 29.39 14.44 -2.29
C ARG A 202 30.11 13.25 -1.65
N LYS A 203 30.51 13.38 -0.37
CA LYS A 203 31.38 12.41 0.29
C LYS A 203 30.67 11.11 0.61
N ASP A 204 29.46 11.20 1.15
CA ASP A 204 28.78 10.07 1.77
C ASP A 204 27.83 9.35 0.79
N PHE A 205 27.88 9.71 -0.50
CA PHE A 205 27.03 9.09 -1.51
C PHE A 205 27.87 8.51 -2.66
N PHE A 206 27.60 7.26 -2.97
CA PHE A 206 28.34 6.41 -3.89
C PHE A 206 28.71 7.06 -5.23
N VAL A 207 27.85 7.90 -5.80
CA VAL A 207 28.12 8.54 -7.10
C VAL A 207 28.95 9.83 -6.98
N GLY A 208 29.22 10.31 -5.76
CA GLY A 208 30.03 11.52 -5.54
C GLY A 208 29.46 12.80 -6.16
N ARG A 209 28.16 12.85 -6.46
CA ARG A 209 27.50 13.95 -7.18
C ARG A 209 26.56 14.75 -6.28
N VAL A 210 26.45 16.04 -6.58
CA VAL A 210 25.38 16.89 -6.04
C VAL A 210 24.08 16.52 -6.75
N GLU A 211 23.01 16.33 -5.96
CA GLU A 211 21.70 16.08 -6.53
C GLU A 211 21.01 17.42 -6.88
N LYS A 212 20.87 17.67 -8.17
CA LYS A 212 20.25 18.90 -8.71
C LYS A 212 18.83 18.65 -9.24
N ASP A 213 18.50 17.40 -9.54
CA ASP A 213 17.24 17.07 -10.17
C ASP A 213 16.07 17.30 -9.20
N VAL A 214 14.94 17.66 -9.75
CA VAL A 214 13.68 17.76 -9.01
C VAL A 214 13.01 16.38 -8.95
N ALA A 215 12.22 16.17 -7.91
CA ALA A 215 11.35 15.00 -7.87
C ALA A 215 10.41 14.99 -9.08
N PRO A 216 10.10 13.83 -9.67
CA PRO A 216 9.10 13.77 -10.72
C PRO A 216 7.77 14.28 -10.20
N PRO A 217 6.96 14.94 -11.03
CA PRO A 217 5.62 15.34 -10.65
C PRO A 217 4.82 14.10 -10.27
N ARG A 218 3.93 14.25 -9.31
CA ARG A 218 2.94 13.24 -9.02
C ARG A 218 1.93 13.25 -10.17
N LEU A 219 1.65 12.09 -10.74
CA LEU A 219 0.54 11.95 -11.67
C LEU A 219 -0.77 12.30 -10.96
N SER A 220 -1.64 13.00 -11.64
CA SER A 220 -3.02 13.18 -11.20
C SER A 220 -3.75 11.84 -11.20
N ASP A 221 -4.88 11.79 -10.53
CA ASP A 221 -5.67 10.57 -10.44
C ASP A 221 -6.24 10.17 -11.82
N GLU A 222 -6.57 11.16 -12.63
CA GLU A 222 -7.05 10.97 -14.01
C GLU A 222 -5.92 10.46 -14.91
N GLU A 223 -4.76 11.10 -14.91
CA GLU A 223 -3.58 10.63 -15.67
C GLU A 223 -3.19 9.21 -15.30
N LEU A 224 -3.22 8.88 -13.99
CA LEU A 224 -2.90 7.53 -13.57
C LEU A 224 -3.97 6.52 -14.00
N LEU A 225 -5.25 6.88 -13.93
CA LEU A 225 -6.35 6.03 -14.39
C LEU A 225 -6.25 5.79 -15.91
N ASP A 226 -5.94 6.80 -16.69
CA ASP A 226 -5.75 6.67 -18.12
C ASP A 226 -4.61 5.70 -18.44
N VAL A 227 -3.47 5.87 -17.78
CA VAL A 227 -2.32 4.96 -17.93
C VAL A 227 -2.69 3.51 -17.58
N VAL A 228 -3.36 3.27 -16.44
CA VAL A 228 -3.67 1.89 -16.02
C VAL A 228 -4.82 1.28 -16.81
N SER A 229 -5.68 2.07 -17.43
CA SER A 229 -6.79 1.59 -18.25
C SER A 229 -6.33 0.91 -19.54
N GLU A 230 -5.09 1.18 -19.99
CA GLU A 230 -4.48 0.48 -21.12
C GLU A 230 -4.11 -0.98 -20.77
N TYR A 231 -4.00 -1.30 -19.48
CA TYR A 231 -3.63 -2.63 -18.99
C TYR A 231 -4.90 -3.38 -18.56
N GLY A 232 -5.19 -4.47 -19.24
CA GLY A 232 -6.39 -5.26 -19.00
C GLY A 232 -6.43 -5.90 -17.61
N ASP A 233 -7.64 -6.28 -17.21
CA ASP A 233 -7.90 -7.03 -16.00
C ASP A 233 -7.39 -8.48 -16.11
N ILE A 234 -7.15 -9.12 -14.96
CA ILE A 234 -6.79 -10.54 -14.95
C ILE A 234 -8.05 -11.38 -15.08
N VAL A 235 -8.12 -12.15 -16.16
CA VAL A 235 -9.20 -13.11 -16.38
C VAL A 235 -8.78 -14.49 -15.88
N PHE A 236 -9.65 -15.10 -15.08
CA PHE A 236 -9.43 -16.45 -14.57
C PHE A 236 -9.30 -17.48 -15.70
N GLY A 237 -8.34 -18.37 -15.57
CA GLY A 237 -8.12 -19.47 -16.54
C GLY A 237 -7.34 -19.09 -17.81
N LEU A 238 -7.13 -17.81 -18.10
CA LEU A 238 -6.18 -17.39 -19.11
C LEU A 238 -4.75 -17.45 -18.56
N GLN A 239 -3.78 -17.80 -19.43
CA GLN A 239 -2.35 -17.83 -19.05
C GLN A 239 -1.83 -16.41 -18.75
N SER A 240 -2.37 -15.78 -17.72
CA SER A 240 -2.09 -14.40 -17.33
C SER A 240 -0.66 -14.17 -16.82
N GLY A 241 0.09 -15.23 -16.60
CA GLY A 241 1.43 -15.17 -16.01
C GLY A 241 2.56 -14.72 -16.94
N LYS A 242 2.37 -14.70 -18.26
CA LYS A 242 3.46 -14.49 -19.24
C LYS A 242 3.29 -13.29 -20.14
N GLN A 243 2.11 -12.68 -20.22
CA GLN A 243 1.89 -11.54 -21.11
C GLN A 243 2.54 -10.29 -20.51
N LYS A 244 3.57 -9.80 -21.18
CA LYS A 244 4.18 -8.50 -20.89
C LYS A 244 3.58 -7.49 -21.84
N PHE A 245 3.12 -6.37 -21.29
CA PHE A 245 2.66 -5.25 -22.11
C PHE A 245 3.84 -4.61 -22.87
N PRO A 246 3.59 -4.03 -24.05
CA PRO A 246 4.63 -3.35 -24.82
C PRO A 246 5.32 -2.28 -23.98
N GLY A 247 6.66 -2.27 -23.95
CA GLY A 247 7.44 -1.34 -23.13
C GLY A 247 7.76 -1.84 -21.70
N PHE A 248 7.25 -3.01 -21.30
CA PHE A 248 7.55 -3.59 -19.98
C PHE A 248 9.06 -3.75 -19.76
N GLY A 249 9.57 -3.24 -18.63
CA GLY A 249 10.97 -3.25 -18.27
C GLY A 249 11.83 -2.19 -18.96
N LEU A 250 11.26 -1.42 -19.88
CA LEU A 250 11.94 -0.32 -20.60
C LEU A 250 11.37 1.05 -20.24
N THR A 251 10.06 1.25 -20.36
CA THR A 251 9.36 2.49 -20.04
C THR A 251 8.46 2.37 -18.83
N HIS A 252 7.96 1.18 -18.54
CA HIS A 252 7.09 0.91 -17.40
C HIS A 252 7.28 -0.51 -16.87
N ASN A 253 6.72 -0.77 -15.67
CA ASN A 253 6.66 -2.09 -15.04
C ASN A 253 5.22 -2.56 -14.75
N TRP A 254 4.21 -2.00 -15.44
CA TRP A 254 2.82 -2.44 -15.30
C TRP A 254 2.66 -3.89 -15.77
N VAL A 255 1.98 -4.67 -14.95
CA VAL A 255 1.69 -6.09 -15.21
C VAL A 255 0.20 -6.39 -15.29
N LYS A 256 -0.63 -5.48 -14.79
CA LYS A 256 -2.09 -5.54 -14.79
C LYS A 256 -2.67 -4.20 -14.35
N ARG A 257 -3.97 -3.99 -14.59
CA ARG A 257 -4.78 -3.05 -13.82
C ARG A 257 -5.14 -3.69 -12.49
N SER A 258 -5.01 -2.95 -11.39
CA SER A 258 -5.42 -3.45 -10.07
C SER A 258 -6.94 -3.51 -9.96
N ILE A 259 -7.47 -4.55 -9.34
CA ILE A 259 -8.92 -4.71 -9.12
C ILE A 259 -9.52 -3.59 -8.26
N PHE A 260 -8.73 -2.93 -7.42
CA PHE A 260 -9.21 -1.82 -6.59
C PHE A 260 -9.74 -0.64 -7.41
N TRP A 261 -9.38 -0.53 -8.71
CA TRP A 261 -9.95 0.48 -9.60
C TRP A 261 -11.44 0.27 -9.91
N GLU A 262 -12.01 -0.86 -9.55
CA GLU A 262 -13.45 -1.11 -9.64
C GLU A 262 -14.23 -0.43 -8.51
N LEU A 263 -13.57 -0.06 -7.41
CA LEU A 263 -14.22 0.70 -6.34
C LEU A 263 -14.55 2.13 -6.82
N PRO A 264 -15.81 2.57 -6.74
CA PRO A 264 -16.27 3.82 -7.36
C PRO A 264 -15.52 5.08 -6.90
N TYR A 265 -14.98 5.03 -5.68
CA TYR A 265 -14.29 6.16 -5.05
C TYR A 265 -12.76 6.05 -5.11
N TRP A 266 -12.20 4.93 -5.56
CA TRP A 266 -10.76 4.66 -5.48
C TRP A 266 -9.89 5.68 -6.20
N LYS A 267 -10.38 6.19 -7.34
CA LYS A 267 -9.68 7.20 -8.14
C LYS A 267 -9.48 8.52 -7.39
N THR A 268 -10.34 8.83 -6.42
CA THR A 268 -10.28 10.08 -5.65
C THR A 268 -9.42 9.99 -4.39
N ASN A 269 -8.88 8.81 -4.05
CA ASN A 269 -8.03 8.63 -2.90
C ASN A 269 -6.64 9.21 -3.15
N LEU A 270 -6.22 10.22 -2.39
CA LEU A 270 -4.86 10.76 -2.49
C LEU A 270 -3.77 9.73 -2.20
N LEU A 271 -4.08 8.77 -1.34
CA LEU A 271 -3.17 7.71 -0.93
C LEU A 271 -3.90 6.37 -1.08
N ARG A 272 -3.53 5.59 -2.07
CA ARG A 272 -4.19 4.31 -2.39
C ARG A 272 -3.45 3.11 -1.80
N HIS A 273 -2.14 3.16 -1.85
CA HIS A 273 -1.28 2.06 -1.40
C HIS A 273 -0.14 2.63 -0.55
N ASN A 274 0.09 2.03 0.61
CA ASN A 274 1.17 2.36 1.53
C ASN A 274 2.15 1.20 1.63
N LEU A 275 3.40 1.55 1.90
CA LEU A 275 4.40 0.57 2.32
C LEU A 275 4.28 0.33 3.82
N ASP A 276 4.54 -0.91 4.24
CA ASP A 276 4.63 -1.28 5.64
C ASP A 276 5.89 -0.67 6.26
N VAL A 277 5.69 0.29 7.15
CA VAL A 277 6.77 1.00 7.83
C VAL A 277 7.55 0.06 8.74
N MET A 278 6.89 -0.88 9.42
CA MET A 278 7.56 -1.84 10.30
C MET A 278 8.55 -2.71 9.53
N HIS A 279 8.19 -3.13 8.32
CA HIS A 279 9.08 -3.91 7.47
C HIS A 279 10.29 -3.08 7.01
N ILE A 280 10.07 -1.80 6.68
CA ILE A 280 11.16 -0.86 6.33
C ILE A 280 12.09 -0.65 7.52
N GLU A 281 11.55 -0.42 8.72
CA GLU A 281 12.34 -0.21 9.93
C GLU A 281 13.15 -1.46 10.29
N ASN A 282 12.57 -2.65 10.16
CA ASN A 282 13.27 -3.92 10.36
C ASN A 282 14.44 -4.07 9.39
N ASN A 283 14.22 -3.82 8.11
CA ASN A 283 15.29 -3.87 7.10
C ASN A 283 16.42 -2.89 7.40
N VAL A 284 16.10 -1.66 7.84
CA VAL A 284 17.11 -0.67 8.23
C VAL A 284 17.87 -1.14 9.47
N PHE A 285 17.17 -1.66 10.47
CA PHE A 285 17.78 -2.20 11.70
C PHE A 285 18.74 -3.35 11.36
N GLU A 286 18.29 -4.34 10.61
CA GLU A 286 19.13 -5.48 10.23
C GLU A 286 20.37 -5.05 9.46
N ASN A 287 20.23 -4.11 8.52
CA ASN A 287 21.38 -3.57 7.79
C ASN A 287 22.39 -2.89 8.71
N ILE A 288 21.93 -2.05 9.65
CA ILE A 288 22.81 -1.38 10.61
C ILE A 288 23.43 -2.41 11.55
N PHE A 289 22.65 -3.33 12.10
CA PHE A 289 23.09 -4.35 13.03
C PHE A 289 24.18 -5.24 12.41
N ASN A 290 23.94 -5.78 11.22
CA ASN A 290 24.90 -6.62 10.49
C ASN A 290 26.17 -5.85 10.13
N THR A 291 26.06 -4.54 9.84
CA THR A 291 27.23 -3.70 9.59
C THR A 291 28.09 -3.49 10.85
N VAL A 292 27.45 -3.34 12.02
CA VAL A 292 28.16 -3.08 13.28
C VAL A 292 28.78 -4.34 13.86
N ILE A 293 28.14 -5.50 13.69
CA ILE A 293 28.65 -6.79 14.22
C ILE A 293 29.75 -7.39 13.34
N ASP A 294 30.07 -6.76 12.20
CA ASP A 294 31.12 -7.25 11.30
C ASP A 294 30.85 -8.70 10.80
N GLU A 295 29.61 -9.11 10.75
CA GLU A 295 29.24 -10.28 9.97
C GLU A 295 29.47 -9.95 8.51
N TYR A 296 30.62 -10.39 8.01
CA TYR A 296 31.10 -10.27 6.63
C TYR A 296 30.16 -10.96 5.63
N TYR A 297 28.95 -10.47 5.53
CA TYR A 297 28.08 -10.80 4.41
C TYR A 297 27.51 -9.51 3.83
N LEU A 298 28.10 -9.11 2.75
CA LEU A 298 27.68 -8.09 1.79
C LEU A 298 26.23 -8.26 1.28
N THR A 299 25.29 -8.56 2.16
CA THR A 299 23.87 -8.55 1.90
C THR A 299 23.28 -7.14 1.93
N LEU A 300 24.13 -6.17 2.17
CA LEU A 300 23.85 -4.75 2.46
C LEU A 300 23.19 -3.97 1.33
N ILE A 301 22.95 -4.55 0.17
CA ILE A 301 22.52 -3.76 -1.01
C ILE A 301 21.26 -4.33 -1.67
N LEU A 302 20.65 -5.39 -1.17
CA LEU A 302 19.75 -6.18 -1.98
C LEU A 302 18.26 -6.16 -1.59
N HIS A 303 17.85 -5.43 -0.58
CA HIS A 303 16.44 -5.37 -0.18
C HIS A 303 15.93 -3.95 0.00
N PHE A 304 16.00 -3.17 -1.06
CA PHE A 304 15.18 -1.99 -1.30
C PHE A 304 14.50 -2.11 -2.65
#